data_37128d44f1ea984390a5555aa689c4f3
#
_entry.id   37128d44f1ea984390a5555aa689c4f3
#
_cell.length_a   1.000
_cell.length_b   1.000
_cell.length_c   1.000
_cell.angle_alpha   90.00
_cell.angle_beta   90.00
_cell.angle_gamma   90.00
#
_symmetry.space_group_name_H-M   'P 1'
#
loop_
_entity.id
_entity.type
_entity.pdbx_description
1 polymer ?
#
loop_
_entity_poly.entity_id
_entity_poly.type
_entity_poly.pdbx_seq_one_letter_code
_entity_poly.pdbx_strand_id
1 'polypeptide(L)'
;SIQEFIPEEYWEISFSATTNNDETITFNLATKKTDPLLSKEKVETIKQQIESCNLSINEISKKPVKVKPKAPFITSTLQQSASTRLGFNVKRTMRVAQKLYEAGLITYMRTDAPSLSKESIKDARSYINENIGEKYLTNAPKIYSSTENAQEAHEAVRPTNAYLKPQDVMHLSCLLYTSPSPRDDPL
;
A
#
# COMPACT_ATOMS: atom_id res chain seq x y z
N SER A 1 1.35 -27.75 7.52
CA SER A 1 2.71 -27.29 7.82
C SER A 1 3.47 -27.12 6.51
N ILE A 2 4.61 -26.39 6.49
CA ILE A 2 5.45 -26.22 5.29
C ILE A 2 5.95 -27.57 4.77
N GLN A 3 6.09 -28.56 5.63
CA GLN A 3 6.52 -29.92 5.28
C GLN A 3 5.46 -30.75 4.57
N GLU A 4 4.20 -30.33 4.58
CA GLU A 4 3.06 -31.01 3.93
C GLU A 4 2.65 -30.33 2.62
N PHE A 5 3.33 -29.26 2.24
CA PHE A 5 3.04 -28.56 0.98
C PHE A 5 3.51 -29.40 -0.21
N ILE A 6 2.55 -29.86 -1.02
CA ILE A 6 2.80 -30.51 -2.30
C ILE A 6 2.62 -29.46 -3.38
N PRO A 7 3.67 -29.06 -4.10
CA PRO A 7 3.54 -28.10 -5.18
C PRO A 7 2.75 -28.71 -6.34
N GLU A 8 1.73 -27.99 -6.81
CA GLU A 8 0.97 -28.34 -8.00
C GLU A 8 1.32 -27.37 -9.12
N GLU A 9 1.69 -27.90 -10.29
CA GLU A 9 1.92 -27.11 -11.48
C GLU A 9 0.60 -26.72 -12.12
N TYR A 10 0.40 -25.44 -12.42
CA TYR A 10 -0.75 -24.92 -13.15
C TYR A 10 -0.30 -23.92 -14.22
N TRP A 11 -1.18 -23.68 -15.18
CA TRP A 11 -0.91 -22.81 -16.31
C TRP A 11 -1.87 -21.62 -16.29
N GLU A 12 -1.35 -20.45 -16.63
CA GLU A 12 -2.12 -19.24 -16.87
C GLU A 12 -1.96 -18.83 -18.34
N ILE A 13 -3.05 -18.48 -19.00
CA ILE A 13 -3.02 -18.00 -20.37
C ILE A 13 -3.41 -16.52 -20.34
N SER A 14 -2.49 -15.70 -20.86
CA SER A 14 -2.74 -14.29 -21.16
C SER A 14 -2.44 -14.01 -22.62
N PHE A 15 -3.20 -13.10 -23.23
CA PHE A 15 -2.93 -12.62 -24.57
C PHE A 15 -3.16 -11.12 -24.64
N SER A 16 -2.45 -10.46 -25.56
CA SER A 16 -2.58 -9.04 -25.81
C SER A 16 -3.22 -8.80 -27.16
N ALA A 17 -4.21 -7.92 -27.21
CA ALA A 17 -4.86 -7.48 -28.43
C ALA A 17 -4.76 -5.97 -28.56
N THR A 18 -4.57 -5.48 -29.78
CA THR A 18 -4.53 -4.05 -30.09
C THR A 18 -5.90 -3.61 -30.54
N THR A 19 -6.41 -2.56 -29.94
CA THR A 19 -7.68 -1.92 -30.34
C THR A 19 -7.51 -1.09 -31.62
N ASN A 20 -8.63 -0.67 -32.20
CA ASN A 20 -8.62 0.22 -33.36
C ASN A 20 -7.98 1.60 -33.08
N ASN A 21 -7.77 1.95 -31.80
CA ASN A 21 -7.11 3.18 -31.37
C ASN A 21 -5.63 2.98 -31.01
N ASP A 22 -5.02 1.88 -31.42
CA ASP A 22 -3.65 1.48 -31.12
C ASP A 22 -3.36 1.27 -29.62
N GLU A 23 -4.40 1.06 -28.80
CA GLU A 23 -4.24 0.70 -27.40
C GLU A 23 -4.07 -0.81 -27.24
N THR A 24 -3.04 -1.24 -26.55
CA THR A 24 -2.83 -2.66 -26.24
C THR A 24 -3.50 -3.03 -24.93
N ILE A 25 -4.41 -3.98 -24.98
CA ILE A 25 -5.12 -4.51 -23.82
C ILE A 25 -4.70 -5.96 -23.60
N THR A 26 -4.32 -6.30 -22.38
CA THR A 26 -3.98 -7.67 -22.00
C THR A 26 -5.19 -8.33 -21.35
N PHE A 27 -5.53 -9.50 -21.85
CA PHE A 27 -6.63 -10.32 -21.36
C PHE A 27 -6.06 -11.57 -20.71
N ASN A 28 -6.71 -12.01 -19.65
CA ASN A 28 -6.36 -13.26 -18.96
C ASN A 28 -7.52 -14.22 -19.10
N LEU A 29 -7.22 -15.48 -19.41
CA LEU A 29 -8.25 -16.53 -19.44
C LEU A 29 -8.82 -16.71 -18.03
N ALA A 30 -10.13 -16.53 -17.89
CA ALA A 30 -10.83 -16.76 -16.64
C ALA A 30 -10.94 -18.26 -16.35
N THR A 31 -10.18 -18.76 -15.38
CA THR A 31 -10.29 -20.12 -14.87
C THR A 31 -11.01 -20.14 -13.54
N LYS A 32 -11.78 -21.18 -13.27
CA LYS A 32 -12.36 -21.39 -11.93
C LYS A 32 -11.28 -21.93 -10.99
N LYS A 33 -11.26 -21.49 -9.74
CA LYS A 33 -10.34 -22.03 -8.72
C LYS A 33 -10.48 -23.55 -8.53
N THR A 34 -11.66 -24.09 -8.86
CA THR A 34 -11.98 -25.52 -8.79
C THR A 34 -11.57 -26.32 -10.02
N ASP A 35 -11.15 -25.65 -11.09
CA ASP A 35 -10.71 -26.27 -12.34
C ASP A 35 -9.55 -25.47 -12.93
N PRO A 36 -8.38 -25.50 -12.30
CA PRO A 36 -7.18 -24.86 -12.81
C PRO A 36 -6.70 -25.59 -14.07
N LEU A 37 -6.00 -24.88 -14.94
CA LEU A 37 -5.36 -25.49 -16.14
C LEU A 37 -4.15 -26.31 -15.70
N LEU A 38 -4.35 -27.60 -15.46
CA LEU A 38 -3.29 -28.50 -14.99
C LEU A 38 -2.64 -29.29 -16.15
N SER A 39 -3.20 -29.25 -17.36
CA SER A 39 -2.71 -30.02 -18.51
C SER A 39 -2.14 -29.12 -19.61
N LYS A 40 -0.90 -29.36 -20.00
CA LYS A 40 -0.23 -28.67 -21.11
C LYS A 40 -0.99 -28.85 -22.42
N GLU A 41 -1.59 -30.00 -22.66
CA GLU A 41 -2.36 -30.31 -23.88
C GLU A 41 -3.61 -29.41 -23.98
N LYS A 42 -4.32 -29.19 -22.86
CA LYS A 42 -5.45 -28.26 -22.82
C LYS A 42 -5.01 -26.82 -23.11
N VAL A 43 -3.85 -26.41 -22.57
CA VAL A 43 -3.28 -25.09 -22.80
C VAL A 43 -2.98 -24.86 -24.28
N GLU A 44 -2.31 -25.82 -24.94
CA GLU A 44 -1.99 -25.73 -26.37
C GLU A 44 -3.25 -25.70 -27.23
N THR A 45 -4.27 -26.48 -26.88
CA THR A 45 -5.57 -26.46 -27.58
C THR A 45 -6.24 -25.10 -27.49
N ILE A 46 -6.29 -24.51 -26.29
CA ILE A 46 -6.89 -23.19 -26.07
C ILE A 46 -6.09 -22.12 -26.80
N LYS A 47 -4.77 -22.19 -26.78
CA LYS A 47 -3.90 -21.28 -27.51
C LYS A 47 -4.18 -21.28 -29.00
N GLN A 48 -4.24 -22.47 -29.63
CA GLN A 48 -4.60 -22.61 -31.04
C GLN A 48 -6.00 -22.05 -31.36
N GLN A 49 -6.97 -22.25 -30.45
CA GLN A 49 -8.31 -21.67 -30.62
C GLN A 49 -8.27 -20.14 -30.58
N ILE A 50 -7.55 -19.54 -29.64
CA ILE A 50 -7.40 -18.08 -29.53
C ILE A 50 -6.73 -17.51 -30.78
N GLU A 51 -5.68 -18.15 -31.30
CA GLU A 51 -4.94 -17.72 -32.49
C GLU A 51 -5.77 -17.83 -33.78
N SER A 52 -6.73 -18.76 -33.84
CA SER A 52 -7.57 -19.00 -35.01
C SER A 52 -8.92 -18.25 -35.01
N CYS A 53 -9.31 -17.64 -33.88
CA CYS A 53 -10.60 -17.00 -33.72
C CYS A 53 -10.55 -15.48 -33.82
N ASN A 54 -11.60 -14.87 -34.34
CA ASN A 54 -11.85 -13.44 -34.18
C ASN A 54 -12.42 -13.17 -32.77
N LEU A 55 -11.69 -12.42 -31.97
CA LEU A 55 -12.09 -12.08 -30.63
C LEU A 55 -12.94 -10.80 -30.63
N SER A 56 -14.01 -10.78 -29.87
CA SER A 56 -14.84 -9.62 -29.66
C SER A 56 -15.17 -9.43 -28.18
N ILE A 57 -15.31 -8.16 -27.75
CA ILE A 57 -15.75 -7.85 -26.39
C ILE A 57 -17.25 -8.09 -26.31
N ASN A 58 -17.65 -9.09 -25.53
CA ASN A 58 -19.04 -9.43 -25.33
C ASN A 58 -19.72 -8.55 -24.27
N GLU A 59 -19.01 -8.24 -23.20
CA GLU A 59 -19.58 -7.47 -22.09
C GLU A 59 -18.50 -6.61 -21.39
N ILE A 60 -18.87 -5.39 -21.03
CA ILE A 60 -18.09 -4.51 -20.17
C ILE A 60 -18.90 -4.22 -18.91
N SER A 61 -18.52 -4.81 -17.78
CA SER A 61 -19.16 -4.56 -16.50
C SER A 61 -18.37 -3.55 -15.68
N LYS A 62 -18.98 -2.40 -15.36
CA LYS A 62 -18.42 -1.35 -14.51
C LYS A 62 -19.12 -1.35 -13.17
N LYS A 63 -18.42 -1.69 -12.10
CA LYS A 63 -18.96 -1.68 -10.74
C LYS A 63 -18.24 -0.65 -9.89
N PRO A 64 -18.95 0.30 -9.27
CA PRO A 64 -18.33 1.24 -8.33
C PRO A 64 -17.86 0.46 -7.09
N VAL A 65 -16.59 0.61 -6.75
CA VAL A 65 -16.01 0.00 -5.56
C VAL A 65 -15.73 1.09 -4.53
N LYS A 66 -16.31 0.93 -3.32
CA LYS A 66 -16.01 1.82 -2.19
C LYS A 66 -14.77 1.33 -1.48
N VAL A 67 -13.70 2.11 -1.55
CA VAL A 67 -12.46 1.84 -0.81
C VAL A 67 -12.53 2.57 0.53
N LYS A 68 -12.42 1.82 1.64
CA LYS A 68 -12.35 2.40 2.98
C LYS A 68 -10.93 2.92 3.25
N PRO A 69 -10.77 4.11 3.86
CA PRO A 69 -9.46 4.59 4.26
C PRO A 69 -8.85 3.65 5.31
N LYS A 70 -7.55 3.44 5.19
CA LYS A 70 -6.79 2.65 6.18
C LYS A 70 -6.71 3.40 7.51
N ALA A 71 -6.48 2.66 8.59
CA ALA A 71 -6.17 3.25 9.89
C ALA A 71 -4.84 4.02 9.85
N PRO A 72 -4.66 5.02 10.72
CA PRO A 72 -3.35 5.62 10.94
C PRO A 72 -2.29 4.59 11.27
N PHE A 73 -1.02 4.92 11.02
CA PHE A 73 0.07 3.96 11.21
C PHE A 73 0.30 3.62 12.68
N ILE A 74 0.44 2.34 12.92
CA ILE A 74 1.12 1.77 14.10
C ILE A 74 2.48 1.23 13.67
N THR A 75 3.34 0.84 14.58
CA THR A 75 4.70 0.35 14.26
C THR A 75 4.70 -0.71 13.16
N SER A 76 3.84 -1.72 13.27
CA SER A 76 3.80 -2.84 12.31
C SER A 76 3.32 -2.41 10.92
N THR A 77 2.27 -1.60 10.83
CA THR A 77 1.73 -1.14 9.55
C THR A 77 2.64 -0.11 8.88
N LEU A 78 3.38 0.70 9.65
CA LEU A 78 4.43 1.57 9.15
C LEU A 78 5.54 0.75 8.48
N GLN A 79 6.03 -0.31 9.15
CA GLN A 79 7.06 -1.20 8.62
C GLN A 79 6.60 -1.91 7.35
N GLN A 80 5.37 -2.44 7.33
CA GLN A 80 4.78 -3.08 6.14
C GLN A 80 4.69 -2.11 4.96
N SER A 81 4.20 -0.89 5.21
CA SER A 81 4.04 0.11 4.17
C SER A 81 5.40 0.58 3.62
N ALA A 82 6.39 0.77 4.48
CA ALA A 82 7.75 1.13 4.09
C ALA A 82 8.42 0.00 3.28
N SER A 83 8.21 -1.24 3.66
CA SER A 83 8.71 -2.40 2.91
C SER A 83 8.08 -2.47 1.52
N THR A 84 6.75 -2.40 1.44
CA THR A 84 6.02 -2.56 0.17
C THR A 84 6.25 -1.41 -0.81
N ARG A 85 6.31 -0.16 -0.30
CA ARG A 85 6.36 1.04 -1.15
C ARG A 85 7.77 1.56 -1.41
N LEU A 86 8.68 1.36 -0.45
CA LEU A 86 10.03 1.94 -0.49
C LEU A 86 11.13 0.87 -0.51
N GLY A 87 10.78 -0.41 -0.39
CA GLY A 87 11.75 -1.51 -0.31
C GLY A 87 12.61 -1.47 0.97
N PHE A 88 12.15 -0.77 2.02
CA PHE A 88 12.91 -0.67 3.26
C PHE A 88 12.74 -1.92 4.11
N ASN A 89 13.84 -2.43 4.64
CA ASN A 89 13.77 -3.43 5.69
C ASN A 89 13.36 -2.78 7.04
N VAL A 90 12.99 -3.60 8.00
CA VAL A 90 12.53 -3.16 9.34
C VAL A 90 13.56 -2.26 10.02
N LYS A 91 14.85 -2.62 10.00
CA LYS A 91 15.93 -1.85 10.64
C LYS A 91 16.06 -0.44 10.04
N ARG A 92 16.02 -0.34 8.72
CA ARG A 92 16.07 0.96 8.00
C ARG A 92 14.84 1.79 8.31
N THR A 93 13.65 1.20 8.26
CA THR A 93 12.39 1.88 8.57
C THR A 93 12.42 2.50 9.96
N MET A 94 12.79 1.72 10.97
CA MET A 94 12.82 2.21 12.36
C MET A 94 13.90 3.27 12.59
N ARG A 95 15.05 3.16 11.92
CA ARG A 95 16.10 4.18 11.99
C ARG A 95 15.63 5.52 11.41
N VAL A 96 14.97 5.50 10.25
CA VAL A 96 14.44 6.70 9.60
C VAL A 96 13.31 7.30 10.45
N ALA A 97 12.39 6.48 10.94
CA ALA A 97 11.31 6.94 11.82
C ALA A 97 11.83 7.56 13.10
N GLN A 98 12.89 7.00 13.71
CA GLN A 98 13.54 7.56 14.89
C GLN A 98 14.08 8.97 14.61
N LYS A 99 14.79 9.16 13.50
CA LYS A 99 15.32 10.47 13.11
C LYS A 99 14.22 11.50 12.84
N LEU A 100 13.12 11.09 12.19
CA LEU A 100 11.97 11.96 11.98
C LEU A 100 11.30 12.37 13.29
N TYR A 101 11.21 11.45 14.24
CA TYR A 101 10.71 11.74 15.59
C TYR A 101 11.64 12.71 16.35
N GLU A 102 12.95 12.46 16.35
CA GLU A 102 13.95 13.32 16.99
C GLU A 102 13.97 14.73 16.40
N ALA A 103 13.68 14.86 15.11
CA ALA A 103 13.49 16.14 14.43
C ALA A 103 12.11 16.78 14.70
N GLY A 104 11.24 16.15 15.48
CA GLY A 104 9.90 16.66 15.79
C GLY A 104 8.90 16.61 14.63
N LEU A 105 9.20 15.85 13.58
CA LEU A 105 8.38 15.81 12.35
C LEU A 105 7.23 14.80 12.42
N ILE A 106 7.38 13.76 13.22
CA ILE A 106 6.36 12.75 13.45
C ILE A 106 6.17 12.47 14.94
N THR A 107 5.02 11.90 15.31
CA THR A 107 4.76 11.35 16.64
C THR A 107 5.64 10.11 16.89
N TYR A 108 5.66 9.63 18.12
CA TYR A 108 6.47 8.48 18.50
C TYR A 108 6.12 7.24 17.69
N MET A 109 7.14 6.63 17.06
CA MET A 109 6.96 5.56 16.09
C MET A 109 6.82 4.15 16.69
N ARG A 110 7.03 3.99 17.99
CA ARG A 110 6.82 2.71 18.69
C ARG A 110 5.49 2.74 19.42
N THR A 111 4.41 2.48 18.67
CA THR A 111 3.04 2.49 19.17
C THR A 111 2.23 1.39 18.51
N ASP A 112 1.29 0.84 19.23
CA ASP A 112 0.26 -0.09 18.78
C ASP A 112 -1.13 0.57 18.71
N ALA A 113 -1.23 1.86 19.09
CA ALA A 113 -2.47 2.62 19.07
C ALA A 113 -2.69 3.30 17.72
N PRO A 114 -3.77 2.98 16.98
CA PRO A 114 -4.15 3.67 15.75
C PRO A 114 -4.97 4.96 16.01
N SER A 115 -5.19 5.33 17.27
CA SER A 115 -5.97 6.48 17.68
C SER A 115 -5.26 7.79 17.41
N LEU A 116 -6.03 8.85 17.18
CA LEU A 116 -5.57 10.22 17.00
C LEU A 116 -6.16 11.10 18.07
N SER A 117 -5.41 12.09 18.56
CA SER A 117 -5.93 13.09 19.48
C SER A 117 -7.01 13.94 18.81
N LYS A 118 -7.91 14.50 19.62
CA LYS A 118 -8.97 15.39 19.14
C LYS A 118 -8.40 16.61 18.42
N GLU A 119 -7.27 17.11 18.90
CA GLU A 119 -6.56 18.25 18.33
C GLU A 119 -6.00 17.91 16.95
N SER A 120 -5.28 16.79 16.81
CA SER A 120 -4.75 16.35 15.51
C SER A 120 -5.83 16.07 14.47
N ILE A 121 -6.97 15.53 14.89
CA ILE A 121 -8.14 15.35 14.02
C ILE A 121 -8.66 16.71 13.53
N LYS A 122 -8.78 17.69 14.43
CA LYS A 122 -9.21 19.04 14.08
C LYS A 122 -8.26 19.68 13.07
N ASP A 123 -6.95 19.64 13.33
CA ASP A 123 -5.94 20.21 12.47
C ASP A 123 -5.91 19.56 11.07
N ALA A 124 -6.00 18.22 11.02
CA ALA A 124 -6.09 17.50 9.75
C ALA A 124 -7.36 17.89 8.96
N ARG A 125 -8.49 18.05 9.63
CA ARG A 125 -9.75 18.48 9.00
C ARG A 125 -9.67 19.93 8.49
N SER A 126 -9.07 20.82 9.25
CA SER A 126 -8.83 22.21 8.81
C SER A 126 -7.93 22.23 7.57
N TYR A 127 -6.84 21.48 7.59
CA TYR A 127 -5.95 21.37 6.43
C TYR A 127 -6.68 20.86 5.17
N ILE A 128 -7.51 19.81 5.31
CA ILE A 128 -8.29 19.27 4.18
C ILE A 128 -9.25 20.32 3.64
N ASN A 129 -9.96 21.02 4.52
CA ASN A 129 -10.92 22.04 4.12
C ASN A 129 -10.25 23.19 3.35
N GLU A 130 -9.13 23.66 3.83
CA GLU A 130 -8.41 24.82 3.29
C GLU A 130 -7.62 24.51 2.02
N ASN A 131 -7.01 23.32 1.94
CA ASN A 131 -6.04 23.01 0.88
C ASN A 131 -6.54 22.00 -0.16
N ILE A 132 -7.57 21.19 0.18
CA ILE A 132 -8.06 20.12 -0.68
C ILE A 132 -9.52 20.38 -1.09
N GLY A 133 -10.34 20.85 -0.15
CA GLY A 133 -11.71 21.23 -0.36
C GLY A 133 -12.71 20.42 0.50
N GLU A 134 -13.80 21.08 0.86
CA GLU A 134 -14.85 20.57 1.76
C GLU A 134 -15.47 19.24 1.29
N LYS A 135 -15.56 19.02 -0.03
CA LYS A 135 -16.11 17.77 -0.61
C LYS A 135 -15.34 16.50 -0.23
N TYR A 136 -14.13 16.65 0.27
CA TYR A 136 -13.30 15.53 0.75
C TYR A 136 -13.42 15.31 2.26
N LEU A 137 -14.14 16.18 2.95
CA LEU A 137 -14.43 16.00 4.37
C LEU A 137 -15.62 15.07 4.56
N THR A 138 -15.47 14.12 5.46
CA THR A 138 -16.61 13.33 5.96
C THR A 138 -17.42 14.15 6.98
N ASN A 139 -18.74 13.92 7.08
CA ASN A 139 -19.60 14.61 8.04
C ASN A 139 -19.10 14.46 9.49
N ALA A 140 -18.56 13.29 9.83
CA ALA A 140 -17.94 13.03 11.12
C ALA A 140 -16.53 12.44 10.94
N PRO A 141 -15.60 12.74 11.85
CA PRO A 141 -14.28 12.13 11.83
C PRO A 141 -14.40 10.63 12.05
N LYS A 142 -13.60 9.87 11.29
CA LYS A 142 -13.50 8.43 11.50
C LYS A 142 -12.57 8.15 12.67
N ILE A 143 -13.12 7.55 13.73
CA ILE A 143 -12.36 7.17 14.92
C ILE A 143 -11.86 5.75 14.75
N TYR A 144 -10.60 5.53 15.05
CA TYR A 144 -9.96 4.22 15.12
C TYR A 144 -9.61 3.97 16.59
N SER A 145 -10.21 2.95 17.17
CA SER A 145 -9.88 2.52 18.53
C SER A 145 -8.77 1.49 18.51
N SER A 146 -7.96 1.50 19.53
CA SER A 146 -7.06 0.41 19.85
C SER A 146 -7.85 -0.84 20.30
N THR A 147 -7.29 -2.02 20.13
CA THR A 147 -7.78 -3.25 20.75
C THR A 147 -7.73 -3.10 22.28
N GLU A 148 -8.57 -3.85 23.01
CA GLU A 148 -8.80 -3.74 24.47
C GLU A 148 -7.54 -3.69 25.35
N ASN A 149 -6.37 -4.04 24.83
CA ASN A 149 -5.08 -4.08 25.55
C ASN A 149 -4.11 -2.95 25.14
N ALA A 150 -4.47 -2.01 24.29
CA ALA A 150 -3.58 -0.92 23.93
C ALA A 150 -3.62 0.17 25.01
N GLN A 151 -2.45 0.67 25.39
CA GLN A 151 -2.35 1.76 26.36
C GLN A 151 -3.02 3.01 25.79
N GLU A 152 -4.05 3.49 26.47
CA GLU A 152 -4.89 4.66 26.05
C GLU A 152 -4.08 5.96 25.85
N ALA A 153 -2.86 6.03 26.38
CA ALA A 153 -1.99 7.20 26.34
C ALA A 153 -1.19 7.34 25.02
N HIS A 154 -1.23 6.36 24.12
CA HIS A 154 -0.42 6.38 22.90
C HIS A 154 -1.24 6.82 21.70
N GLU A 155 -0.63 7.65 20.88
CA GLU A 155 -1.16 8.11 19.60
C GLU A 155 -0.54 7.34 18.44
N ALA A 156 -1.25 7.28 17.29
CA ALA A 156 -0.74 6.70 16.06
C ALA A 156 0.48 7.47 15.51
N VAL A 157 1.26 6.82 14.67
CA VAL A 157 2.36 7.48 13.95
C VAL A 157 1.79 8.38 12.86
N ARG A 158 2.02 9.68 13.01
CA ARG A 158 1.55 10.73 12.09
C ARG A 158 2.53 11.91 12.02
N PRO A 159 2.44 12.77 11.01
CA PRO A 159 3.10 14.07 11.06
C PRO A 159 2.63 14.88 12.27
N THR A 160 3.53 15.59 12.92
CA THR A 160 3.20 16.48 14.05
C THR A 160 2.42 17.71 13.60
N ASN A 161 2.69 18.16 12.38
CA ASN A 161 2.02 19.30 11.76
C ASN A 161 1.48 18.90 10.37
N ALA A 162 0.15 18.98 10.17
CA ALA A 162 -0.51 18.65 8.92
C ALA A 162 -0.19 19.63 7.78
N TYR A 163 0.24 20.85 8.10
CA TYR A 163 0.56 21.91 7.12
C TYR A 163 2.01 21.82 6.62
N LEU A 164 2.87 21.09 7.31
CA LEU A 164 4.28 20.95 6.94
C LEU A 164 4.41 19.90 5.84
N LYS A 165 4.73 20.35 4.64
CA LYS A 165 4.89 19.46 3.47
C LYS A 165 6.27 18.82 3.45
N PRO A 166 6.43 17.63 2.85
CA PRO A 166 7.74 16.99 2.71
C PRO A 166 8.80 17.88 2.05
N GLN A 167 8.38 18.73 1.09
CA GLN A 167 9.28 19.68 0.41
C GLN A 167 9.87 20.72 1.36
N ASP A 168 9.10 21.15 2.35
CA ASP A 168 9.54 22.19 3.31
C ASP A 168 10.63 21.69 4.25
N VAL A 169 10.73 20.37 4.40
CA VAL A 169 11.70 19.69 5.28
C VAL A 169 12.79 18.93 4.53
N MET A 170 12.86 19.07 3.21
CA MET A 170 13.87 18.36 2.39
C MET A 170 15.31 18.68 2.81
N HIS A 171 15.59 19.89 3.32
CA HIS A 171 16.90 20.24 3.85
C HIS A 171 17.32 19.39 5.06
N LEU A 172 16.35 18.88 5.81
CA LEU A 172 16.58 17.93 6.90
C LEU A 172 16.85 16.50 6.39
N SER A 173 16.43 16.18 5.17
CA SER A 173 16.63 14.84 4.58
C SER A 173 18.10 14.59 4.25
N CYS A 174 18.92 15.62 3.97
CA CYS A 174 20.37 15.49 3.84
C CYS A 174 21.00 14.89 5.10
N LEU A 175 20.52 15.28 6.28
CA LEU A 175 20.94 14.69 7.55
C LEU A 175 20.56 13.19 7.68
N LEU A 176 19.52 12.74 6.97
CA LEU A 176 19.09 11.34 6.95
C LEU A 176 19.99 10.48 6.05
N TYR A 177 20.57 11.08 5.00
CA TYR A 177 21.45 10.39 4.04
C TYR A 177 22.92 10.39 4.43
N THR A 178 23.38 11.36 5.22
CA THR A 178 24.79 11.49 5.64
C THR A 178 25.18 10.61 6.82
N SER A 179 24.28 9.77 7.32
CA SER A 179 24.67 8.75 8.32
C SER A 179 25.48 7.67 7.61
N PRO A 180 26.70 7.34 8.04
CA PRO A 180 27.51 6.31 7.41
C PRO A 180 26.73 5.00 7.31
N SER A 181 26.85 4.35 6.16
CA SER A 181 26.33 3.01 5.98
C SER A 181 27.01 2.08 6.98
N PRO A 182 26.31 1.06 7.54
CA PRO A 182 26.98 0.05 8.36
C PRO A 182 28.10 -0.73 7.62
N ARG A 183 28.29 -0.48 6.31
CA ARG A 183 29.40 -1.01 5.52
C ARG A 183 30.67 -0.15 5.60
N ASP A 184 30.54 1.07 6.10
CA ASP A 184 31.63 2.04 6.16
C ASP A 184 32.29 2.07 7.55
N ASP A 185 31.81 1.27 8.52
CA ASP A 185 32.52 1.04 9.76
C ASP A 185 33.67 0.06 9.49
N PRO A 186 34.94 0.47 9.58
CA PRO A 186 36.05 -0.47 9.57
C PRO A 186 35.94 -1.40 10.77
N LEU A 187 36.00 -2.69 10.52
CA LEU A 187 36.14 -3.72 11.56
C LEU A 187 37.44 -3.51 12.35
#